data_540a0d14fc0222a89587359abcd10d51
#
_entry.id   540a0d14fc0222a89587359abcd10d51
#
_cell.length_a   1.000
_cell.length_b   1.000
_cell.length_c   1.000
_cell.angle_alpha   90.00
_cell.angle_beta   90.00
_cell.angle_gamma   90.00
#
_symmetry.space_group_name_H-M   'P 1'
#
loop_
_entity.id
_entity.type
_entity.pdbx_description
1 polymer ?
#
loop_
_entity_poly.entity_id
_entity_poly.type
_entity_poly.pdbx_seq_one_letter_code
_entity_poly.pdbx_strand_id
1 'polypeptide(L)'
;MAKWLENAIFYEIYPQSFNDTNGDGIGDFQGIIEKLDYIKETGFNAIWMNPCFDSPFGDAGYDVRDYKKAAARYGTNDDLKRLFDECHKRGMHILLDLVPGHTSVEHEWFKKSMLPESNEYTDRYIWTSNIWEQPEGLNCIRGISDRDGSAAVNFFSSQPALNYGYAEPKYAYQQKPTDSGPMATRAAIKDVMKFWLDMGCDGFRVDMAGSLVKCDPEYKETIKLWQDITGYLKSEYPEAAMVSEWGEPQYSLQGGFDMDFLLHFGPEGYNSMFRSAEPFFSKRGKGTPAIFAEQYNGYHEKATTGGGLICIPSGNHDMDRLARGRDEDELKCCFAFLLTMPGAPFVYYGDEIGMNFVEGLVSVEGGYNRTGSRSPMQWDSTANDGFSTADKSQLYIKQDDAPDRPTVEKQMLDDKSLYNEVKKLIKVRNDNPALHNLSAFEFISSEGYPLVYKRYCDSQTVYVFINPSDNAVTVNADYAKGGKAIYTLGENGSVKADAVTVPASGAIFVEV
;
A
#
# COMPACT_ATOMS: atom_id res chain seq x y z
N MET A 1 2.68 8.91 16.66
CA MET A 1 3.29 8.37 15.42
C MET A 1 4.68 7.86 15.74
N ALA A 2 5.04 6.68 15.25
CA ALA A 2 6.37 6.12 15.41
C ALA A 2 7.44 7.03 14.81
N LYS A 3 8.58 7.21 15.49
CA LYS A 3 9.59 8.19 15.09
C LYS A 3 10.26 7.84 13.76
N TRP A 4 10.46 6.55 13.48
CA TRP A 4 11.08 6.10 12.24
C TRP A 4 10.28 6.44 10.97
N LEU A 5 8.98 6.76 11.11
CA LEU A 5 8.13 7.19 10.00
C LEU A 5 8.51 8.56 9.42
N GLU A 6 9.29 9.39 10.12
CA GLU A 6 9.74 10.69 9.61
C GLU A 6 10.50 10.59 8.29
N ASN A 7 11.21 9.48 8.07
CA ASN A 7 12.03 9.22 6.89
C ASN A 7 11.74 7.86 6.25
N ALA A 8 10.59 7.25 6.54
CA ALA A 8 10.22 5.97 5.96
C ALA A 8 9.95 6.08 4.46
N ILE A 9 10.52 5.15 3.70
CA ILE A 9 10.24 4.91 2.29
C ILE A 9 9.96 3.42 2.18
N PHE A 10 8.70 3.08 1.87
CA PHE A 10 8.24 1.69 1.88
C PHE A 10 8.44 1.00 0.54
N TYR A 11 8.77 -0.28 0.62
CA TYR A 11 8.75 -1.23 -0.48
C TYR A 11 7.68 -2.28 -0.21
N GLU A 12 6.66 -2.39 -1.09
CA GLU A 12 5.60 -3.38 -0.96
C GLU A 12 6.02 -4.68 -1.62
N ILE A 13 5.94 -5.79 -0.89
CA ILE A 13 6.30 -7.13 -1.35
C ILE A 13 5.05 -8.00 -1.42
N TYR A 14 4.81 -8.61 -2.61
CA TYR A 14 3.87 -9.70 -2.80
C TYR A 14 4.65 -11.02 -2.68
N PRO A 15 4.55 -11.73 -1.51
CA PRO A 15 5.52 -12.77 -1.15
C PRO A 15 5.66 -13.87 -2.20
N GLN A 16 4.54 -14.41 -2.70
CA GLN A 16 4.54 -15.52 -3.65
C GLN A 16 5.20 -15.22 -5.00
N SER A 17 5.45 -13.95 -5.32
CA SER A 17 6.03 -13.52 -6.60
C SER A 17 7.37 -12.80 -6.45
N PHE A 18 7.98 -12.79 -5.27
CA PHE A 18 9.17 -11.99 -5.02
C PHE A 18 10.47 -12.75 -5.27
N ASN A 19 10.73 -13.85 -4.59
CA ASN A 19 11.89 -14.72 -4.82
C ASN A 19 11.65 -16.11 -4.20
N ASP A 20 11.82 -17.15 -5.00
CA ASP A 20 11.62 -18.55 -4.62
C ASP A 20 12.99 -19.22 -4.42
N THR A 21 13.27 -19.67 -3.20
CA THR A 21 14.55 -20.31 -2.85
C THR A 21 14.49 -21.83 -2.83
N ASN A 22 13.31 -22.41 -2.73
CA ASN A 22 13.13 -23.86 -2.63
C ASN A 22 12.80 -24.54 -3.96
N GLY A 23 12.51 -23.76 -5.02
CA GLY A 23 12.24 -24.23 -6.37
C GLY A 23 10.87 -24.84 -6.56
N ASP A 24 9.86 -24.41 -5.79
CA ASP A 24 8.48 -24.88 -5.93
C ASP A 24 7.60 -23.97 -6.81
N GLY A 25 8.15 -22.86 -7.29
CA GLY A 25 7.47 -21.88 -8.13
C GLY A 25 6.73 -20.80 -7.35
N ILE A 26 6.89 -20.74 -6.04
CA ILE A 26 6.27 -19.76 -5.14
C ILE A 26 7.38 -19.09 -4.31
N GLY A 27 7.38 -17.78 -4.24
CA GLY A 27 8.31 -17.03 -3.38
C GLY A 27 8.13 -17.34 -1.89
N ASP A 28 9.19 -17.17 -1.11
CA ASP A 28 9.25 -17.54 0.30
C ASP A 28 9.96 -16.49 1.18
N PHE A 29 9.90 -16.64 2.51
CA PHE A 29 10.54 -15.72 3.45
C PHE A 29 12.06 -15.71 3.31
N GLN A 30 12.67 -16.86 3.02
CA GLN A 30 14.11 -16.93 2.78
C GLN A 30 14.49 -16.13 1.53
N GLY A 31 13.66 -16.18 0.49
CA GLY A 31 13.83 -15.40 -0.73
C GLY A 31 13.77 -13.89 -0.47
N ILE A 32 12.86 -13.45 0.40
CA ILE A 32 12.82 -12.05 0.82
C ILE A 32 14.11 -11.68 1.57
N ILE A 33 14.57 -12.52 2.50
CA ILE A 33 15.81 -12.30 3.26
C ILE A 33 17.00 -12.13 2.31
N GLU A 34 17.13 -12.95 1.27
CA GLU A 34 18.23 -12.88 0.30
C GLU A 34 18.22 -11.59 -0.53
N LYS A 35 17.09 -10.91 -0.64
CA LYS A 35 16.93 -9.66 -1.40
C LYS A 35 16.88 -8.39 -0.53
N LEU A 36 17.02 -8.51 0.80
CA LEU A 36 17.01 -7.34 1.69
C LEU A 36 18.14 -6.35 1.40
N ASP A 37 19.31 -6.81 1.00
CA ASP A 37 20.41 -5.92 0.65
C ASP A 37 20.08 -5.10 -0.62
N TYR A 38 19.45 -5.69 -1.64
CA TYR A 38 18.94 -4.97 -2.80
C TYR A 38 17.96 -3.86 -2.40
N ILE A 39 16.98 -4.18 -1.55
CA ILE A 39 15.98 -3.23 -1.07
C ILE A 39 16.66 -2.08 -0.33
N LYS A 40 17.59 -2.40 0.58
CA LYS A 40 18.34 -1.42 1.36
C LYS A 40 19.24 -0.54 0.50
N GLU A 41 19.98 -1.13 -0.45
CA GLU A 41 20.90 -0.41 -1.34
C GLU A 41 20.19 0.48 -2.36
N THR A 42 18.95 0.14 -2.73
CA THR A 42 18.08 1.02 -3.52
C THR A 42 17.69 2.26 -2.72
N GLY A 43 17.63 2.13 -1.38
CA GLY A 43 17.37 3.24 -0.45
C GLY A 43 16.07 3.09 0.33
N PHE A 44 15.31 2.02 0.14
CA PHE A 44 14.13 1.71 0.95
C PHE A 44 14.55 1.30 2.36
N ASN A 45 13.79 1.73 3.35
CA ASN A 45 14.07 1.45 4.75
C ASN A 45 12.86 0.89 5.53
N ALA A 46 11.77 0.64 4.83
CA ALA A 46 10.60 -0.02 5.39
C ALA A 46 9.97 -0.96 4.35
N ILE A 47 9.37 -2.04 4.81
CA ILE A 47 8.68 -3.04 3.99
C ILE A 47 7.22 -3.10 4.42
N TRP A 48 6.32 -3.15 3.44
CA TRP A 48 4.97 -3.68 3.63
C TRP A 48 4.90 -5.03 2.94
N MET A 49 4.64 -6.09 3.69
CA MET A 49 4.47 -7.43 3.18
C MET A 49 2.98 -7.76 3.08
N ASN A 50 2.50 -8.10 1.87
CA ASN A 50 1.14 -8.59 1.65
C ASN A 50 0.86 -9.86 2.47
N PRO A 51 -0.41 -10.32 2.57
CA PRO A 51 -0.80 -11.35 3.53
C PRO A 51 0.09 -12.60 3.49
N CYS A 52 0.59 -12.97 4.68
CA CYS A 52 1.50 -14.09 4.84
C CYS A 52 1.04 -15.11 5.89
N PHE A 53 -0.17 -14.93 6.45
CA PHE A 53 -0.74 -15.85 7.43
C PHE A 53 -1.35 -17.07 6.76
N ASP A 54 -1.55 -18.13 7.54
CA ASP A 54 -2.14 -19.38 7.07
C ASP A 54 -3.52 -19.15 6.43
N SER A 55 -3.68 -19.62 5.21
CA SER A 55 -4.83 -19.35 4.35
C SER A 55 -5.06 -20.51 3.40
N PRO A 56 -6.29 -20.77 2.95
CA PRO A 56 -6.55 -21.61 1.79
C PRO A 56 -6.22 -20.92 0.46
N PHE A 57 -5.89 -19.61 0.48
CA PHE A 57 -5.51 -18.82 -0.69
C PHE A 57 -6.57 -18.70 -1.79
N GLY A 58 -7.84 -18.63 -1.38
CA GLY A 58 -8.93 -18.28 -2.30
C GLY A 58 -8.89 -16.80 -2.71
N ASP A 59 -8.24 -15.96 -1.90
CA ASP A 59 -8.07 -14.53 -2.13
C ASP A 59 -6.67 -14.08 -1.68
N ALA A 60 -5.63 -14.60 -2.28
CA ALA A 60 -4.22 -14.18 -2.11
C ALA A 60 -3.72 -14.08 -0.64
N GLY A 61 -4.35 -14.81 0.28
CA GLY A 61 -4.04 -14.78 1.70
C GLY A 61 -4.95 -13.86 2.54
N TYR A 62 -5.82 -13.07 1.91
CA TYR A 62 -6.82 -12.25 2.62
C TYR A 62 -7.94 -13.09 3.25
N ASP A 63 -8.14 -14.33 2.85
CA ASP A 63 -9.00 -15.33 3.49
C ASP A 63 -8.24 -16.10 4.57
N VAL A 64 -7.96 -15.44 5.71
CA VAL A 64 -7.12 -15.97 6.78
C VAL A 64 -7.78 -17.18 7.48
N ARG A 65 -7.05 -18.30 7.57
CA ARG A 65 -7.45 -19.52 8.29
C ARG A 65 -6.90 -19.57 9.71
N ASP A 66 -5.72 -19.05 9.95
CA ASP A 66 -5.11 -18.90 11.28
C ASP A 66 -4.23 -17.64 11.33
N TYR A 67 -4.65 -16.66 12.13
CA TYR A 67 -3.94 -15.38 12.26
C TYR A 67 -2.56 -15.47 12.93
N LYS A 68 -2.31 -16.53 13.73
CA LYS A 68 -1.06 -16.67 14.50
C LYS A 68 -0.09 -17.68 13.90
N LYS A 69 -0.34 -18.06 12.67
CA LYS A 69 0.48 -19.01 11.92
C LYS A 69 0.85 -18.45 10.56
N ALA A 70 2.13 -18.48 10.26
CA ALA A 70 2.63 -18.19 8.93
C ALA A 70 2.16 -19.25 7.92
N ALA A 71 1.88 -18.85 6.69
CA ALA A 71 1.50 -19.78 5.64
C ALA A 71 2.67 -20.72 5.29
N ALA A 72 2.41 -22.02 5.33
CA ALA A 72 3.44 -23.04 5.14
C ALA A 72 4.16 -22.96 3.79
N ARG A 73 3.50 -22.36 2.75
CA ARG A 73 4.13 -22.12 1.44
C ARG A 73 5.27 -21.11 1.50
N TYR A 74 5.27 -20.19 2.48
CA TYR A 74 6.30 -19.17 2.66
C TYR A 74 7.34 -19.55 3.71
N GLY A 75 7.03 -20.48 4.60
CA GLY A 75 7.89 -20.90 5.69
C GLY A 75 7.13 -21.09 7.00
N THR A 76 7.84 -20.96 8.10
CA THR A 76 7.33 -21.10 9.46
C THR A 76 7.27 -19.74 10.18
N ASN A 77 6.67 -19.73 11.39
CA ASN A 77 6.74 -18.55 12.26
C ASN A 77 8.18 -18.16 12.61
N ASP A 78 9.06 -19.14 12.78
CA ASP A 78 10.49 -18.89 13.06
C ASP A 78 11.20 -18.29 11.84
N ASP A 79 10.85 -18.67 10.62
CA ASP A 79 11.37 -18.06 9.38
C ASP A 79 10.88 -16.62 9.24
N LEU A 80 9.61 -16.36 9.55
CA LEU A 80 9.05 -15.00 9.54
C LEU A 80 9.71 -14.13 10.61
N LYS A 81 9.92 -14.66 11.81
CA LYS A 81 10.69 -13.96 12.86
C LYS A 81 12.11 -13.65 12.41
N ARG A 82 12.77 -14.61 11.75
CA ARG A 82 14.11 -14.39 11.19
C ARG A 82 14.12 -13.26 10.16
N LEU A 83 13.08 -13.15 9.33
CA LEU A 83 12.93 -12.03 8.41
C LEU A 83 12.85 -10.69 9.16
N PHE A 84 12.09 -10.59 10.26
CA PHE A 84 12.07 -9.38 11.09
C PHE A 84 13.46 -9.04 11.63
N ASP A 85 14.14 -10.03 12.21
CA ASP A 85 15.48 -9.85 12.76
C ASP A 85 16.49 -9.39 11.68
N GLU A 86 16.39 -9.92 10.45
CA GLU A 86 17.27 -9.53 9.32
C GLU A 86 16.94 -8.13 8.77
N CYS A 87 15.67 -7.70 8.80
CA CYS A 87 15.30 -6.32 8.53
C CYS A 87 15.91 -5.37 9.56
N HIS A 88 15.75 -5.65 10.85
CA HIS A 88 16.28 -4.83 11.93
C HIS A 88 17.80 -4.72 11.93
N LYS A 89 18.52 -5.79 11.63
CA LYS A 89 19.99 -5.77 11.47
C LYS A 89 20.45 -4.78 10.40
N ARG A 90 19.60 -4.54 9.40
CA ARG A 90 19.86 -3.58 8.31
C ARG A 90 19.31 -2.18 8.61
N GLY A 91 18.70 -1.95 9.80
CA GLY A 91 18.00 -0.71 10.13
C GLY A 91 16.77 -0.48 9.26
N MET A 92 16.07 -1.55 8.90
CA MET A 92 14.82 -1.54 8.16
C MET A 92 13.68 -1.97 9.06
N HIS A 93 12.47 -1.50 8.73
CA HIS A 93 11.22 -1.84 9.42
C HIS A 93 10.31 -2.70 8.54
N ILE A 94 9.42 -3.48 9.15
CA ILE A 94 8.49 -4.34 8.41
C ILE A 94 7.08 -4.31 9.00
N LEU A 95 6.10 -3.99 8.14
CA LEU A 95 4.67 -4.07 8.45
C LEU A 95 4.08 -5.34 7.85
N LEU A 96 3.21 -6.01 8.61
CA LEU A 96 2.40 -7.12 8.13
C LEU A 96 1.02 -6.64 7.68
N ASP A 97 0.41 -7.39 6.77
CA ASP A 97 -0.99 -7.14 6.38
C ASP A 97 -1.94 -7.77 7.40
N LEU A 98 -2.77 -6.97 8.04
CA LEU A 98 -3.80 -7.39 8.99
C LEU A 98 -5.17 -7.33 8.32
N VAL A 99 -5.89 -8.42 8.30
CA VAL A 99 -7.25 -8.53 7.74
C VAL A 99 -8.28 -8.62 8.88
N PRO A 100 -8.75 -7.50 9.43
CA PRO A 100 -9.63 -7.55 10.60
C PRO A 100 -11.12 -7.70 10.24
N GLY A 101 -11.51 -7.53 8.98
CA GLY A 101 -12.92 -7.46 8.56
C GLY A 101 -13.60 -8.81 8.41
N HIS A 102 -12.85 -9.88 8.14
CA HIS A 102 -13.36 -11.22 7.87
C HIS A 102 -12.28 -12.28 8.10
N THR A 103 -12.68 -13.55 8.02
CA THR A 103 -11.76 -14.68 7.99
C THR A 103 -12.11 -15.59 6.81
N SER A 104 -11.32 -16.64 6.59
CA SER A 104 -11.77 -17.78 5.79
C SER A 104 -12.94 -18.52 6.47
N VAL A 105 -13.81 -19.15 5.67
CA VAL A 105 -14.78 -20.15 6.17
C VAL A 105 -14.07 -21.34 6.87
N GLU A 106 -12.79 -21.55 6.59
CA GLU A 106 -11.98 -22.58 7.22
C GLU A 106 -11.40 -22.20 8.58
N HIS A 107 -11.55 -20.95 9.02
CA HIS A 107 -11.07 -20.47 10.30
C HIS A 107 -11.79 -21.18 11.47
N GLU A 108 -11.04 -21.58 12.50
CA GLU A 108 -11.62 -22.28 13.66
C GLU A 108 -12.71 -21.47 14.38
N TRP A 109 -12.60 -20.15 14.42
CA TRP A 109 -13.65 -19.30 14.98
C TRP A 109 -14.95 -19.44 14.19
N PHE A 110 -14.88 -19.47 12.85
CA PHE A 110 -16.07 -19.59 12.03
C PHE A 110 -16.70 -20.98 12.16
N LYS A 111 -15.90 -22.06 12.11
CA LYS A 111 -16.38 -23.44 12.31
C LYS A 111 -17.10 -23.59 13.64
N LYS A 112 -16.57 -23.01 14.71
CA LYS A 112 -17.24 -23.03 16.02
C LYS A 112 -18.49 -22.15 16.05
N SER A 113 -18.52 -21.02 15.36
CA SER A 113 -19.70 -20.16 15.27
C SER A 113 -20.86 -20.80 14.51
N MET A 114 -20.58 -21.78 13.64
CA MET A 114 -21.59 -22.56 12.90
C MET A 114 -22.32 -23.61 13.72
N LEU A 115 -21.86 -23.89 14.93
CA LEU A 115 -22.49 -24.92 15.80
C LEU A 115 -23.85 -24.43 16.31
N PRO A 116 -24.86 -25.31 16.42
CA PRO A 116 -26.19 -24.94 16.92
C PRO A 116 -26.17 -24.52 18.38
N GLU A 117 -25.24 -25.11 19.19
CA GLU A 117 -25.08 -24.73 20.59
C GLU A 117 -24.32 -23.44 20.75
N SER A 118 -24.82 -22.56 21.63
CA SER A 118 -24.15 -21.33 21.97
C SER A 118 -22.77 -21.55 22.58
N ASN A 119 -21.76 -20.83 22.10
CA ASN A 119 -20.39 -20.91 22.58
C ASN A 119 -19.72 -19.53 22.48
N GLU A 120 -18.47 -19.39 22.88
CA GLU A 120 -17.72 -18.12 22.88
C GLU A 120 -17.54 -17.48 21.49
N TYR A 121 -17.73 -18.24 20.39
CA TYR A 121 -17.62 -17.78 19.02
C TYR A 121 -18.97 -17.51 18.35
N THR A 122 -20.08 -17.78 19.00
CA THR A 122 -21.44 -17.66 18.45
C THR A 122 -21.68 -16.27 17.84
N ASP A 123 -21.23 -15.21 18.52
CA ASP A 123 -21.40 -13.81 18.13
C ASP A 123 -20.12 -13.19 17.55
N ARG A 124 -19.10 -14.00 17.24
CA ARG A 124 -17.85 -13.55 16.62
C ARG A 124 -18.06 -13.09 15.19
N TYR A 125 -19.07 -13.62 14.51
CA TYR A 125 -19.48 -13.31 13.15
C TYR A 125 -20.89 -12.74 13.13
N ILE A 126 -21.23 -12.06 12.03
CA ILE A 126 -22.57 -11.51 11.83
C ILE A 126 -23.47 -12.62 11.26
N TRP A 127 -24.44 -13.05 12.06
CA TRP A 127 -25.47 -14.01 11.68
C TRP A 127 -26.85 -13.36 11.77
N THR A 128 -27.72 -13.61 10.79
CA THR A 128 -29.14 -13.22 10.88
C THR A 128 -29.91 -14.10 11.85
N SER A 129 -31.12 -13.69 12.25
CA SER A 129 -31.93 -14.46 13.20
C SER A 129 -32.46 -15.77 12.62
N ASN A 130 -32.59 -15.85 11.30
CA ASN A 130 -33.05 -17.05 10.59
C ASN A 130 -32.47 -17.09 9.16
N ILE A 131 -32.52 -18.28 8.54
CA ILE A 131 -31.95 -18.53 7.21
C ILE A 131 -32.58 -17.73 6.07
N TRP A 132 -33.79 -17.19 6.27
CA TRP A 132 -34.54 -16.44 5.26
C TRP A 132 -34.24 -14.94 5.31
N GLU A 133 -33.62 -14.45 6.38
CA GLU A 133 -33.21 -13.07 6.50
C GLU A 133 -31.93 -12.78 5.67
N GLN A 134 -31.90 -11.59 5.05
CA GLN A 134 -30.73 -11.01 4.42
C GLN A 134 -30.11 -10.02 5.39
N PRO A 135 -28.80 -10.07 5.65
CA PRO A 135 -28.12 -9.04 6.44
C PRO A 135 -28.22 -7.68 5.76
N GLU A 136 -28.52 -6.64 6.53
CA GLU A 136 -28.67 -5.27 5.98
C GLU A 136 -27.34 -4.79 5.37
N GLY A 137 -27.36 -4.42 4.10
CA GLY A 137 -26.22 -3.86 3.38
C GLY A 137 -25.09 -4.86 3.06
N LEU A 138 -25.29 -6.17 3.32
CA LEU A 138 -24.28 -7.19 3.09
C LEU A 138 -24.83 -8.36 2.27
N ASN A 139 -23.92 -9.04 1.56
CA ASN A 139 -24.20 -10.37 1.02
C ASN A 139 -24.16 -11.41 2.14
N CYS A 140 -24.68 -12.63 1.87
CA CYS A 140 -24.66 -13.71 2.86
C CYS A 140 -24.50 -15.07 2.24
N ILE A 141 -24.05 -16.03 3.09
CA ILE A 141 -24.05 -17.46 2.79
C ILE A 141 -25.21 -18.08 3.58
N ARG A 142 -25.99 -18.93 2.92
CA ARG A 142 -27.13 -19.63 3.48
C ARG A 142 -26.90 -21.13 3.49
N GLY A 143 -27.37 -21.81 4.55
CA GLY A 143 -27.30 -23.28 4.63
C GLY A 143 -25.88 -23.86 4.73
N ILE A 144 -24.93 -23.08 5.21
CA ILE A 144 -23.54 -23.52 5.43
C ILE A 144 -23.35 -24.17 6.82
N SER A 145 -24.33 -24.04 7.71
CA SER A 145 -24.20 -24.42 9.13
C SER A 145 -25.45 -25.13 9.63
N ASP A 146 -25.32 -25.80 10.76
CA ASP A 146 -26.43 -26.48 11.48
C ASP A 146 -27.22 -25.51 12.37
N ARG A 147 -26.67 -24.30 12.67
CA ARG A 147 -27.40 -23.23 13.36
C ARG A 147 -28.35 -22.53 12.40
N ASP A 148 -29.46 -21.99 12.90
CA ASP A 148 -30.31 -21.11 12.12
C ASP A 148 -29.62 -19.76 11.88
N GLY A 149 -29.92 -19.14 10.74
CA GLY A 149 -29.33 -17.88 10.32
C GLY A 149 -28.55 -17.97 9.01
N SER A 150 -28.32 -16.79 8.42
CA SER A 150 -27.44 -16.59 7.27
C SER A 150 -26.17 -15.87 7.74
N ALA A 151 -25.00 -16.37 7.36
CA ALA A 151 -23.72 -15.70 7.67
C ALA A 151 -23.51 -14.53 6.71
N ALA A 152 -23.31 -13.33 7.24
CA ALA A 152 -22.88 -12.20 6.41
C ALA A 152 -21.46 -12.41 5.86
N VAL A 153 -21.20 -11.94 4.62
CA VAL A 153 -19.88 -11.97 4.01
C VAL A 153 -19.43 -10.56 3.68
N ASN A 154 -18.13 -10.35 3.78
CA ASN A 154 -17.54 -9.03 3.52
C ASN A 154 -17.29 -8.83 2.02
N PHE A 155 -16.58 -9.74 1.38
CA PHE A 155 -16.17 -9.64 -0.02
C PHE A 155 -16.57 -10.88 -0.82
N PHE A 156 -15.84 -11.97 -0.67
CA PHE A 156 -16.17 -13.26 -1.31
C PHE A 156 -17.05 -14.14 -0.42
N SER A 157 -17.73 -15.11 -1.02
CA SER A 157 -18.54 -16.08 -0.28
C SER A 157 -17.74 -16.92 0.71
N SER A 158 -16.42 -17.02 0.53
CA SER A 158 -15.49 -17.69 1.45
C SER A 158 -15.02 -16.81 2.62
N GLN A 159 -15.51 -15.56 2.73
CA GLN A 159 -15.02 -14.56 3.68
C GLN A 159 -16.15 -14.07 4.62
N PRO A 160 -16.58 -14.87 5.61
CA PRO A 160 -17.59 -14.50 6.58
C PRO A 160 -17.13 -13.28 7.40
N ALA A 161 -18.03 -12.31 7.55
CA ALA A 161 -17.76 -11.03 8.20
C ALA A 161 -17.65 -11.18 9.71
N LEU A 162 -16.55 -10.71 10.27
CA LEU A 162 -16.38 -10.56 11.72
C LEU A 162 -17.31 -9.48 12.27
N ASN A 163 -17.81 -9.68 13.47
CA ASN A 163 -18.81 -8.83 14.10
C ASN A 163 -18.16 -7.74 14.95
N TYR A 164 -18.18 -6.51 14.44
CA TYR A 164 -17.83 -5.29 15.20
C TYR A 164 -19.05 -4.45 15.56
N GLY A 165 -20.24 -4.96 15.29
CA GLY A 165 -21.52 -4.31 15.57
C GLY A 165 -22.01 -3.40 14.44
N TYR A 166 -23.16 -2.83 14.72
CA TYR A 166 -23.86 -1.85 13.89
C TYR A 166 -23.95 -0.53 14.62
N ALA A 167 -23.71 0.57 13.91
CA ALA A 167 -23.81 1.91 14.51
C ALA A 167 -25.24 2.18 14.99
N GLU A 168 -26.23 1.77 14.19
CA GLU A 168 -27.66 1.91 14.50
C GLU A 168 -28.38 0.56 14.31
N PRO A 169 -28.42 -0.32 15.33
CA PRO A 169 -29.13 -1.59 15.23
C PRO A 169 -30.64 -1.41 15.00
N LYS A 170 -31.20 -2.09 14.01
CA LYS A 170 -32.62 -2.08 13.63
C LYS A 170 -33.29 -3.46 13.78
N TYR A 171 -32.51 -4.52 13.69
CA TYR A 171 -32.98 -5.91 13.70
C TYR A 171 -32.43 -6.66 14.92
N ALA A 172 -33.12 -7.70 15.35
CA ALA A 172 -32.79 -8.46 16.55
C ALA A 172 -31.37 -9.11 16.53
N TYR A 173 -30.87 -9.43 15.35
CA TYR A 173 -29.52 -10.02 15.19
C TYR A 173 -28.39 -8.97 15.24
N GLN A 174 -28.71 -7.70 15.10
CA GLN A 174 -27.73 -6.61 15.07
C GLN A 174 -27.30 -6.24 16.49
N GLN A 175 -26.01 -6.31 16.75
CA GLN A 175 -25.43 -5.92 18.03
C GLN A 175 -24.82 -4.51 17.91
N LYS A 176 -24.79 -3.78 19.03
CA LYS A 176 -24.04 -2.52 19.14
C LYS A 176 -22.55 -2.78 19.22
N PRO A 177 -21.67 -1.84 18.84
CA PRO A 177 -20.23 -2.00 18.97
C PRO A 177 -19.74 -2.26 20.42
N THR A 178 -20.58 -1.93 21.42
CA THR A 178 -20.30 -2.12 22.85
C THR A 178 -20.84 -3.44 23.43
N ASP A 179 -21.56 -4.23 22.64
CA ASP A 179 -22.10 -5.52 23.09
C ASP A 179 -20.99 -6.57 23.16
N SER A 180 -21.25 -7.67 23.88
CA SER A 180 -20.26 -8.69 24.22
C SER A 180 -19.58 -9.33 22.99
N GLY A 181 -20.33 -9.62 21.92
CA GLY A 181 -19.79 -10.21 20.69
C GLY A 181 -18.78 -9.32 19.99
N PRO A 182 -19.15 -8.08 19.61
CA PRO A 182 -18.22 -7.09 19.05
C PRO A 182 -17.01 -6.81 19.94
N MET A 183 -17.19 -6.70 21.25
CA MET A 183 -16.09 -6.49 22.19
C MET A 183 -15.12 -7.68 22.23
N ALA A 184 -15.64 -8.91 22.17
CA ALA A 184 -14.82 -10.13 22.11
C ALA A 184 -14.06 -10.23 20.78
N THR A 185 -14.65 -9.79 19.65
CA THR A 185 -13.97 -9.71 18.34
C THR A 185 -12.82 -8.72 18.40
N ARG A 186 -13.07 -7.53 18.95
CA ARG A 186 -12.03 -6.48 19.13
C ARG A 186 -10.87 -6.98 19.98
N ALA A 187 -11.17 -7.66 21.10
CA ALA A 187 -10.15 -8.23 21.97
C ALA A 187 -9.30 -9.29 21.26
N ALA A 188 -9.93 -10.14 20.42
CA ALA A 188 -9.22 -11.16 19.65
C ALA A 188 -8.26 -10.57 18.61
N ILE A 189 -8.66 -9.47 17.92
CA ILE A 189 -7.76 -8.79 16.97
C ILE A 189 -6.60 -8.10 17.69
N LYS A 190 -6.84 -7.47 18.85
CA LYS A 190 -5.73 -6.96 19.69
C LYS A 190 -4.74 -8.05 20.10
N ASP A 191 -5.22 -9.24 20.42
CA ASP A 191 -4.40 -10.40 20.77
C ASP A 191 -3.59 -10.93 19.57
N VAL A 192 -4.15 -10.89 18.35
CA VAL A 192 -3.41 -11.19 17.12
C VAL A 192 -2.30 -10.15 16.89
N MET A 193 -2.61 -8.87 17.00
CA MET A 193 -1.61 -7.79 16.83
C MET A 193 -0.49 -7.94 17.85
N LYS A 194 -0.83 -8.16 19.13
CA LYS A 194 0.14 -8.40 20.19
C LYS A 194 1.09 -9.55 19.87
N PHE A 195 0.56 -10.67 19.38
CA PHE A 195 1.36 -11.86 19.05
C PHE A 195 2.48 -11.55 18.05
N TRP A 196 2.18 -10.84 16.96
CA TRP A 196 3.18 -10.52 15.94
C TRP A 196 4.13 -9.40 16.35
N LEU A 197 3.66 -8.42 17.13
CA LEU A 197 4.51 -7.37 17.69
C LEU A 197 5.51 -7.95 18.72
N ASP A 198 5.07 -8.88 19.56
CA ASP A 198 5.95 -9.62 20.47
C ASP A 198 7.00 -10.45 19.72
N MET A 199 6.69 -10.91 18.50
CA MET A 199 7.64 -11.60 17.64
C MET A 199 8.59 -10.66 16.89
N GLY A 200 8.27 -9.36 16.84
CA GLY A 200 9.18 -8.33 16.32
C GLY A 200 8.75 -7.65 15.02
N CYS A 201 7.51 -7.75 14.55
CA CYS A 201 7.07 -6.87 13.47
C CYS A 201 6.94 -5.42 13.97
N ASP A 202 7.04 -4.45 13.06
CA ASP A 202 7.01 -3.02 13.40
C ASP A 202 5.61 -2.39 13.24
N GLY A 203 4.58 -3.21 12.99
CA GLY A 203 3.21 -2.74 12.87
C GLY A 203 2.43 -3.39 11.73
N PHE A 204 1.37 -2.71 11.27
CA PHE A 204 0.43 -3.32 10.34
C PHE A 204 -0.06 -2.35 9.24
N ARG A 205 -0.23 -2.89 8.04
CA ARG A 205 -1.19 -2.37 7.08
C ARG A 205 -2.53 -3.05 7.34
N VAL A 206 -3.59 -2.29 7.44
CA VAL A 206 -4.90 -2.78 7.84
C VAL A 206 -5.86 -2.78 6.66
N ASP A 207 -6.26 -3.98 6.26
CA ASP A 207 -7.20 -4.24 5.18
C ASP A 207 -8.59 -3.68 5.49
N MET A 208 -9.19 -2.98 4.52
CA MET A 208 -10.56 -2.46 4.55
C MET A 208 -10.96 -1.79 5.90
N ALA A 209 -10.06 -1.01 6.47
CA ALA A 209 -10.18 -0.46 7.83
C ALA A 209 -11.47 0.34 8.07
N GLY A 210 -12.00 1.02 7.04
CA GLY A 210 -13.23 1.82 7.13
C GLY A 210 -14.53 1.04 7.22
N SER A 211 -14.52 -0.28 6.99
CA SER A 211 -15.74 -1.08 6.79
C SER A 211 -16.19 -1.93 7.99
N LEU A 212 -15.51 -1.83 9.14
CA LEU A 212 -15.67 -2.77 10.25
C LEU A 212 -17.02 -2.65 10.95
N VAL A 213 -17.40 -1.47 11.43
CA VAL A 213 -18.72 -1.25 12.01
C VAL A 213 -19.71 -1.06 10.87
N LYS A 214 -20.85 -1.77 10.93
CA LYS A 214 -21.84 -1.77 9.86
C LYS A 214 -22.84 -0.62 10.01
N CYS A 215 -23.36 -0.14 8.89
CA CYS A 215 -24.31 0.98 8.85
C CYS A 215 -23.83 2.23 9.59
N ASP A 216 -22.54 2.59 9.39
CA ASP A 216 -21.88 3.74 10.00
C ASP A 216 -21.43 4.75 8.92
N PRO A 217 -22.36 5.47 8.26
CA PRO A 217 -22.05 6.29 7.08
C PRO A 217 -21.14 7.49 7.37
N GLU A 218 -21.05 7.91 8.62
CA GLU A 218 -20.18 9.00 9.08
C GLU A 218 -18.93 8.47 9.80
N TYR A 219 -18.71 7.16 9.80
CA TYR A 219 -17.59 6.45 10.45
C TYR A 219 -17.41 6.72 11.95
N LYS A 220 -18.44 7.25 12.64
CA LYS A 220 -18.33 7.64 14.05
C LYS A 220 -17.96 6.47 14.97
N GLU A 221 -18.62 5.34 14.80
CA GLU A 221 -18.35 4.16 15.61
C GLU A 221 -17.10 3.42 15.15
N THR A 222 -16.79 3.43 13.86
CA THR A 222 -15.56 2.90 13.28
C THR A 222 -14.33 3.67 13.80
N ILE A 223 -14.41 5.00 13.86
CA ILE A 223 -13.36 5.84 14.45
C ILE A 223 -13.14 5.49 15.92
N LYS A 224 -14.21 5.37 16.72
CA LYS A 224 -14.08 4.98 18.15
C LYS A 224 -13.48 3.59 18.34
N LEU A 225 -13.87 2.64 17.47
CA LEU A 225 -13.29 1.30 17.48
C LEU A 225 -11.79 1.35 17.25
N TRP A 226 -11.35 2.12 16.25
CA TRP A 226 -9.93 2.26 15.96
C TRP A 226 -9.20 3.04 17.04
N GLN A 227 -9.77 4.09 17.62
CA GLN A 227 -9.19 4.80 18.76
C GLN A 227 -8.91 3.88 19.95
N ASP A 228 -9.78 2.90 20.21
CA ASP A 228 -9.55 1.90 21.24
C ASP A 228 -8.40 0.93 20.88
N ILE A 229 -8.32 0.48 19.62
CA ILE A 229 -7.27 -0.44 19.16
C ILE A 229 -5.92 0.30 19.07
N THR A 230 -5.86 1.44 18.40
CA THR A 230 -4.62 2.22 18.23
C THR A 230 -4.13 2.81 19.56
N GLY A 231 -5.05 3.21 20.46
CA GLY A 231 -4.71 3.65 21.80
C GLY A 231 -4.04 2.55 22.62
N TYR A 232 -4.58 1.33 22.59
CA TYR A 232 -3.92 0.16 23.17
C TYR A 232 -2.54 -0.07 22.54
N LEU A 233 -2.46 -0.07 21.21
CA LEU A 233 -1.20 -0.31 20.52
C LEU A 233 -0.12 0.71 20.92
N LYS A 234 -0.45 2.00 20.91
CA LYS A 234 0.50 3.07 21.24
C LYS A 234 0.93 3.06 22.71
N SER A 235 0.10 2.53 23.62
CA SER A 235 0.48 2.38 25.04
C SER A 235 1.47 1.25 25.26
N GLU A 236 1.32 0.12 24.56
CA GLU A 236 2.14 -1.08 24.75
C GLU A 236 3.35 -1.11 23.79
N TYR A 237 3.18 -0.57 22.56
CA TYR A 237 4.16 -0.60 21.47
C TYR A 237 4.27 0.79 20.82
N PRO A 238 4.88 1.78 21.48
CA PRO A 238 4.88 3.18 21.02
C PRO A 238 5.57 3.39 19.66
N GLU A 239 6.47 2.50 19.26
CA GLU A 239 7.15 2.54 17.97
C GLU A 239 6.47 1.69 16.87
N ALA A 240 5.33 1.03 17.18
CA ALA A 240 4.55 0.33 16.16
C ALA A 240 3.79 1.33 15.28
N ALA A 241 3.82 1.09 13.97
CA ALA A 241 3.15 1.92 12.97
C ALA A 241 1.90 1.26 12.40
N MET A 242 0.91 2.07 12.08
CA MET A 242 -0.34 1.62 11.47
C MET A 242 -0.63 2.41 10.20
N VAL A 243 -0.82 1.72 9.08
CA VAL A 243 -1.34 2.29 7.84
C VAL A 243 -2.68 1.63 7.49
N SER A 244 -3.69 2.43 7.23
CA SER A 244 -5.01 1.93 6.85
C SER A 244 -5.18 1.84 5.34
N GLU A 245 -5.90 0.82 4.90
CA GLU A 245 -6.59 0.88 3.62
C GLU A 245 -8.00 1.41 3.86
N TRP A 246 -8.13 2.74 3.83
CA TRP A 246 -9.43 3.42 3.99
C TRP A 246 -9.70 4.35 2.82
N GLY A 247 -8.66 5.07 2.36
CA GLY A 247 -8.77 6.03 1.25
C GLY A 247 -9.40 7.35 1.66
N GLU A 248 -9.63 7.56 2.94
CA GLU A 248 -10.21 8.77 3.52
C GLU A 248 -9.40 9.22 4.76
N PRO A 249 -8.22 9.82 4.54
CA PRO A 249 -7.28 10.17 5.60
C PRO A 249 -7.89 10.96 6.76
N GLN A 250 -8.90 11.81 6.49
CA GLN A 250 -9.56 12.59 7.53
C GLN A 250 -10.26 11.73 8.60
N TYR A 251 -10.73 10.53 8.28
CA TYR A 251 -11.36 9.62 9.23
C TYR A 251 -10.36 8.63 9.83
N SER A 252 -9.51 8.09 8.99
CA SER A 252 -8.47 7.17 9.40
C SER A 252 -7.56 7.75 10.48
N LEU A 253 -7.03 8.95 10.26
CA LEU A 253 -6.16 9.63 11.22
C LEU A 253 -6.89 10.02 12.51
N GLN A 254 -8.19 10.35 12.46
CA GLN A 254 -9.01 10.49 13.66
C GLN A 254 -9.14 9.18 14.44
N GLY A 255 -9.15 8.03 13.74
CA GLY A 255 -9.09 6.70 14.34
C GLY A 255 -7.75 6.37 14.99
N GLY A 256 -6.75 7.24 14.85
CA GLY A 256 -5.44 7.09 15.45
C GLY A 256 -4.43 6.32 14.61
N PHE A 257 -4.72 6.05 13.34
CA PHE A 257 -3.73 5.56 12.38
C PHE A 257 -2.60 6.58 12.19
N ASP A 258 -1.41 6.10 11.90
CA ASP A 258 -0.28 6.98 11.57
C ASP A 258 -0.30 7.39 10.10
N MET A 259 -0.88 6.56 9.24
CA MET A 259 -0.87 6.70 7.79
C MET A 259 -2.19 6.22 7.17
N ASP A 260 -2.57 6.82 6.03
CA ASP A 260 -3.60 6.30 5.12
C ASP A 260 -3.18 6.50 3.66
N PHE A 261 -3.71 5.68 2.77
CA PHE A 261 -3.40 5.74 1.35
C PHE A 261 -4.35 6.66 0.57
N LEU A 262 -3.82 7.32 -0.46
CA LEU A 262 -4.62 7.71 -1.61
C LEU A 262 -4.65 6.55 -2.60
N LEU A 263 -5.85 6.06 -2.90
CA LEU A 263 -6.06 4.84 -3.67
C LEU A 263 -6.74 5.14 -5.02
N HIS A 264 -6.77 4.12 -5.89
CA HIS A 264 -7.40 4.17 -7.21
C HIS A 264 -8.94 4.08 -7.16
N PHE A 265 -9.51 3.78 -6.01
CA PHE A 265 -10.95 3.85 -5.75
C PHE A 265 -11.29 5.07 -4.90
N GLY A 266 -12.56 5.48 -4.91
CA GLY A 266 -12.99 6.72 -4.28
C GLY A 266 -12.83 7.94 -5.20
N PRO A 267 -12.45 9.11 -4.68
CA PRO A 267 -12.29 10.32 -5.46
C PRO A 267 -11.20 10.23 -6.55
N GLU A 268 -11.40 10.91 -7.67
CA GLU A 268 -10.61 10.75 -8.89
C GLU A 268 -9.16 11.29 -8.83
N GLY A 269 -8.75 11.97 -7.74
CA GLY A 269 -7.46 12.65 -7.67
C GLY A 269 -6.27 11.76 -8.00
N TYR A 270 -6.17 10.58 -7.37
CA TYR A 270 -5.09 9.63 -7.68
C TYR A 270 -5.12 9.17 -9.15
N ASN A 271 -6.31 8.82 -9.66
CA ASN A 271 -6.47 8.34 -11.04
C ASN A 271 -6.17 9.42 -12.06
N SER A 272 -6.51 10.71 -11.80
CA SER A 272 -6.20 11.81 -12.70
C SER A 272 -4.69 12.00 -12.92
N MET A 273 -3.86 11.61 -11.93
CA MET A 273 -2.41 11.65 -12.06
C MET A 273 -1.88 10.45 -12.84
N PHE A 274 -2.42 9.23 -12.59
CA PHE A 274 -1.75 8.00 -13.03
C PHE A 274 -2.60 7.07 -13.91
N ARG A 275 -3.93 7.00 -13.76
CA ARG A 275 -4.72 5.87 -14.28
C ARG A 275 -5.98 6.25 -15.07
N SER A 276 -6.26 7.53 -15.24
CA SER A 276 -7.33 7.99 -16.13
C SER A 276 -6.97 7.77 -17.61
N ALA A 277 -7.94 7.94 -18.51
CA ALA A 277 -7.71 7.82 -19.95
C ALA A 277 -6.67 8.84 -20.48
N GLU A 278 -6.61 10.02 -19.87
CA GLU A 278 -5.62 11.07 -20.14
C GLU A 278 -4.98 11.52 -18.81
N PRO A 279 -4.04 10.72 -18.24
CA PRO A 279 -3.44 11.05 -16.96
C PRO A 279 -2.47 12.23 -17.09
N PHE A 280 -2.23 12.93 -15.97
CA PHE A 280 -1.23 14.00 -15.95
C PHE A 280 0.16 13.48 -16.35
N PHE A 281 0.58 12.31 -15.82
CA PHE A 281 1.86 11.69 -16.18
C PHE A 281 1.76 10.99 -17.53
N SER A 282 1.66 11.79 -18.59
CA SER A 282 1.69 11.35 -19.98
C SER A 282 2.35 12.40 -20.86
N LYS A 283 3.23 11.97 -21.76
CA LYS A 283 3.88 12.82 -22.79
C LYS A 283 2.86 13.53 -23.69
N ARG A 284 1.63 13.00 -23.79
CA ARG A 284 0.55 13.64 -24.57
C ARG A 284 0.17 15.03 -24.08
N GLY A 285 0.50 15.39 -22.84
CA GLY A 285 0.31 16.73 -22.29
C GLY A 285 -1.17 17.18 -22.21
N LYS A 286 -2.10 16.24 -21.98
CA LYS A 286 -3.55 16.53 -21.96
C LYS A 286 -4.19 16.40 -20.58
N GLY A 287 -3.50 15.73 -19.64
CA GLY A 287 -3.98 15.60 -18.27
C GLY A 287 -3.82 16.89 -17.48
N THR A 288 -4.52 16.97 -16.36
CA THR A 288 -4.39 18.10 -15.41
C THR A 288 -4.19 17.57 -13.99
N PRO A 289 -3.30 18.19 -13.20
CA PRO A 289 -3.14 17.85 -11.78
C PRO A 289 -4.16 18.55 -10.87
N ALA A 290 -5.08 19.37 -11.42
CA ALA A 290 -6.00 20.21 -10.63
C ALA A 290 -6.91 19.37 -9.71
N ILE A 291 -7.47 18.26 -10.22
CA ILE A 291 -8.35 17.37 -9.43
C ILE A 291 -7.59 16.77 -8.26
N PHE A 292 -6.35 16.32 -8.51
CA PHE A 292 -5.48 15.82 -7.46
C PHE A 292 -5.16 16.90 -6.43
N ALA A 293 -4.79 18.09 -6.87
CA ALA A 293 -4.41 19.19 -6.00
C ALA A 293 -5.57 19.62 -5.07
N GLU A 294 -6.78 19.71 -5.60
CA GLU A 294 -7.97 20.03 -4.82
C GLU A 294 -8.22 18.99 -3.74
N GLN A 295 -8.25 17.70 -4.11
CA GLN A 295 -8.46 16.59 -3.17
C GLN A 295 -7.33 16.52 -2.13
N TYR A 296 -6.08 16.59 -2.58
CA TYR A 296 -4.91 16.45 -1.71
C TYR A 296 -4.84 17.59 -0.69
N ASN A 297 -5.09 18.84 -1.07
CA ASN A 297 -5.11 19.99 -0.15
C ASN A 297 -6.14 19.78 0.96
N GLY A 298 -7.35 19.31 0.62
CA GLY A 298 -8.40 19.05 1.60
C GLY A 298 -8.02 17.96 2.62
N TYR A 299 -7.27 16.96 2.21
CA TYR A 299 -6.76 15.91 3.10
C TYR A 299 -5.52 16.35 3.87
N HIS A 300 -4.61 17.04 3.21
CA HIS A 300 -3.33 17.46 3.80
C HIS A 300 -3.51 18.40 4.99
N GLU A 301 -4.43 19.36 4.89
CA GLU A 301 -4.78 20.26 6.00
C GLU A 301 -5.25 19.48 7.24
N LYS A 302 -6.11 18.47 7.03
CA LYS A 302 -6.63 17.62 8.11
C LYS A 302 -5.55 16.67 8.67
N ALA A 303 -4.73 16.09 7.80
CA ALA A 303 -3.63 15.21 8.20
C ALA A 303 -2.58 15.95 9.03
N THR A 304 -2.18 17.14 8.61
CA THR A 304 -1.18 17.96 9.31
C THR A 304 -1.68 18.33 10.71
N THR A 305 -2.96 18.68 10.84
CA THR A 305 -3.59 18.97 12.13
C THR A 305 -3.66 17.73 13.04
N GLY A 306 -3.88 16.54 12.47
CA GLY A 306 -3.95 15.25 13.16
C GLY A 306 -2.59 14.61 13.46
N GLY A 307 -1.51 15.10 12.85
CA GLY A 307 -0.15 14.55 13.01
C GLY A 307 0.08 13.22 12.32
N GLY A 308 -0.64 12.92 11.23
CA GLY A 308 -0.50 11.71 10.41
C GLY A 308 -0.01 11.97 8.99
N LEU A 309 0.19 10.92 8.20
CA LEU A 309 0.76 10.95 6.86
C LEU A 309 -0.26 10.47 5.82
N ILE A 310 -0.26 11.13 4.66
CA ILE A 310 -0.96 10.67 3.46
C ILE A 310 0.07 9.97 2.58
N CYS A 311 -0.19 8.71 2.23
CA CYS A 311 0.71 7.89 1.44
C CYS A 311 0.22 7.78 0.00
N ILE A 312 1.10 8.08 -0.97
CA ILE A 312 0.81 7.95 -2.39
C ILE A 312 1.60 6.76 -2.91
N PRO A 313 0.96 5.63 -3.24
CA PRO A 313 1.67 4.46 -3.76
C PRO A 313 1.96 4.59 -5.26
N SER A 314 3.04 3.97 -5.73
CA SER A 314 3.29 3.78 -7.17
C SER A 314 2.24 2.85 -7.79
N GLY A 315 1.91 1.81 -7.09
CA GLY A 315 0.92 0.80 -7.35
C GLY A 315 0.77 -0.09 -6.13
N ASN A 316 0.00 -1.16 -6.28
CA ASN A 316 -0.08 -2.28 -5.35
C ASN A 316 -0.58 -3.54 -6.07
N HIS A 317 -0.75 -4.64 -5.34
CA HIS A 317 -1.24 -5.91 -5.87
C HIS A 317 -2.69 -5.89 -6.39
N ASP A 318 -3.42 -4.79 -6.18
CA ASP A 318 -4.82 -4.58 -6.61
C ASP A 318 -4.99 -3.54 -7.71
N MET A 319 -3.88 -2.94 -8.15
CA MET A 319 -3.86 -1.95 -9.23
C MET A 319 -3.08 -2.47 -10.43
N ASP A 320 -3.32 -1.86 -11.59
CA ASP A 320 -2.43 -2.03 -12.73
C ASP A 320 -1.03 -1.51 -12.39
N ARG A 321 0.01 -2.13 -12.96
CA ARG A 321 1.38 -1.66 -12.84
C ARG A 321 1.52 -0.21 -13.29
N LEU A 322 2.38 0.56 -12.63
CA LEU A 322 2.64 1.96 -12.99
C LEU A 322 3.12 2.11 -14.45
N ALA A 323 3.87 1.12 -14.94
CA ALA A 323 4.38 1.10 -16.32
C ALA A 323 3.31 0.89 -17.40
N ARG A 324 2.07 0.45 -17.05
CA ARG A 324 1.04 0.21 -18.04
C ARG A 324 0.70 1.47 -18.84
N GLY A 325 1.03 1.44 -20.13
CA GLY A 325 0.79 2.56 -21.05
C GLY A 325 1.75 3.74 -20.92
N ARG A 326 2.91 3.57 -20.26
CA ARG A 326 3.96 4.57 -20.07
C ARG A 326 5.29 4.09 -20.58
N ASP A 327 6.09 5.00 -21.08
CA ASP A 327 7.50 4.77 -21.30
C ASP A 327 8.36 5.13 -20.08
N GLU A 328 9.65 4.87 -20.18
CA GLU A 328 10.58 5.05 -19.07
C GLU A 328 10.72 6.50 -18.60
N ASP A 329 10.66 7.48 -19.53
CA ASP A 329 10.77 8.89 -19.17
C ASP A 329 9.53 9.37 -18.40
N GLU A 330 8.33 8.91 -18.82
CA GLU A 330 7.09 9.16 -18.08
C GLU A 330 7.14 8.56 -16.68
N LEU A 331 7.70 7.34 -16.53
CA LEU A 331 7.91 6.69 -15.23
C LEU A 331 8.87 7.48 -14.34
N LYS A 332 9.99 7.99 -14.89
CA LYS A 332 10.91 8.86 -14.13
C LYS A 332 10.22 10.11 -13.59
N CYS A 333 9.32 10.72 -14.37
CA CYS A 333 8.50 11.84 -13.89
C CYS A 333 7.52 11.42 -12.78
N CYS A 334 6.91 10.23 -12.87
CA CYS A 334 6.07 9.67 -11.81
C CYS A 334 6.87 9.54 -10.50
N PHE A 335 8.06 8.96 -10.56
CA PHE A 335 8.91 8.80 -9.37
C PHE A 335 9.44 10.13 -8.84
N ALA A 336 9.74 11.11 -9.70
CA ALA A 336 10.10 12.45 -9.26
C ALA A 336 8.98 13.08 -8.41
N PHE A 337 7.71 12.85 -8.75
CA PHE A 337 6.55 13.26 -7.96
C PHE A 337 6.41 12.44 -6.68
N LEU A 338 6.32 11.10 -6.78
CA LEU A 338 6.08 10.21 -5.65
C LEU A 338 7.11 10.40 -4.53
N LEU A 339 8.38 10.58 -4.91
CA LEU A 339 9.50 10.71 -3.98
C LEU A 339 9.73 12.15 -3.47
N THR A 340 8.97 13.14 -3.93
CA THR A 340 9.07 14.53 -3.43
C THR A 340 7.80 15.05 -2.77
N MET A 341 6.67 14.37 -2.93
CA MET A 341 5.46 14.67 -2.16
C MET A 341 5.66 14.40 -0.66
N PRO A 342 4.95 15.12 0.24
CA PRO A 342 4.94 14.77 1.66
C PRO A 342 4.25 13.42 1.91
N GLY A 343 4.42 12.88 3.11
CA GLY A 343 3.98 11.54 3.46
C GLY A 343 5.04 10.48 3.15
N ALA A 344 4.79 9.24 3.56
CA ALA A 344 5.68 8.12 3.28
C ALA A 344 5.39 7.56 1.88
N PRO A 345 6.38 7.54 0.97
CA PRO A 345 6.22 6.87 -0.32
C PRO A 345 6.10 5.36 -0.15
N PHE A 346 5.22 4.73 -0.95
CA PHE A 346 5.11 3.29 -1.07
C PHE A 346 5.38 2.89 -2.52
N VAL A 347 6.37 2.02 -2.73
CA VAL A 347 6.74 1.52 -4.05
C VAL A 347 6.45 0.02 -4.11
N TYR A 348 5.61 -0.38 -5.04
CA TYR A 348 5.28 -1.77 -5.26
C TYR A 348 6.43 -2.48 -5.97
N TYR A 349 6.79 -3.71 -5.53
CA TYR A 349 7.93 -4.44 -6.08
C TYR A 349 7.90 -4.49 -7.61
N GLY A 350 9.02 -4.19 -8.24
CA GLY A 350 9.18 -4.18 -9.68
C GLY A 350 8.73 -2.87 -10.37
N ASP A 351 8.01 -1.97 -9.69
CA ASP A 351 7.69 -0.65 -10.28
C ASP A 351 8.97 0.19 -10.43
N GLU A 352 9.97 -0.01 -9.55
CA GLU A 352 11.27 0.68 -9.59
C GLU A 352 12.13 0.30 -10.80
N ILE A 353 11.82 -0.82 -11.44
CA ILE A 353 12.44 -1.24 -12.71
C ILE A 353 11.49 -1.15 -13.90
N GLY A 354 10.25 -0.66 -13.69
CA GLY A 354 9.25 -0.53 -14.74
C GLY A 354 8.68 -1.86 -15.23
N MET A 355 8.45 -2.84 -14.35
CA MET A 355 7.82 -4.10 -14.73
C MET A 355 6.48 -3.89 -15.42
N ASN A 356 6.25 -4.62 -16.51
CA ASN A 356 5.02 -4.58 -17.28
C ASN A 356 3.83 -5.16 -16.51
N PHE A 357 2.63 -4.67 -16.81
CA PHE A 357 1.40 -5.39 -16.53
C PHE A 357 1.25 -6.52 -17.57
N VAL A 358 1.14 -7.76 -17.11
CA VAL A 358 1.04 -8.92 -18.01
C VAL A 358 -0.42 -9.18 -18.39
N GLU A 359 -0.76 -8.85 -19.63
CA GLU A 359 -2.14 -8.97 -20.11
C GLU A 359 -2.58 -10.44 -20.28
N GLY A 360 -3.85 -10.71 -20.01
CA GLY A 360 -4.48 -11.99 -20.33
C GLY A 360 -4.06 -13.17 -19.45
N LEU A 361 -3.41 -12.94 -18.31
CA LEU A 361 -3.13 -14.01 -17.35
C LEU A 361 -4.44 -14.60 -16.81
N VAL A 362 -4.43 -15.92 -16.63
CA VAL A 362 -5.52 -16.62 -15.96
C VAL A 362 -5.59 -16.14 -14.51
N SER A 363 -6.81 -15.89 -14.02
CA SER A 363 -7.01 -15.49 -12.64
C SER A 363 -6.45 -16.53 -11.66
N VAL A 364 -5.62 -16.10 -10.74
CA VAL A 364 -5.07 -16.89 -9.65
C VAL A 364 -5.49 -16.21 -8.34
N GLU A 365 -5.96 -17.00 -7.40
CA GLU A 365 -6.31 -16.53 -6.04
C GLU A 365 -7.20 -15.26 -6.04
N GLY A 366 -8.32 -15.29 -6.74
CA GLY A 366 -9.22 -14.13 -6.77
C GLY A 366 -8.63 -12.88 -7.44
N GLY A 367 -7.50 -13.00 -8.13
CA GLY A 367 -6.82 -11.88 -8.79
C GLY A 367 -7.61 -11.27 -9.93
N TYR A 368 -8.40 -12.07 -10.67
CA TYR A 368 -9.17 -11.62 -11.83
C TYR A 368 -8.32 -10.75 -12.77
N ASN A 369 -8.77 -9.56 -13.08
CA ASN A 369 -8.04 -8.60 -13.93
C ASN A 369 -6.72 -8.10 -13.30
N ARG A 370 -6.54 -8.25 -11.97
CA ARG A 370 -5.36 -7.80 -11.24
C ARG A 370 -4.18 -8.78 -11.30
N THR A 371 -4.41 -10.03 -11.72
CA THR A 371 -3.37 -11.05 -11.79
C THR A 371 -2.14 -10.59 -12.59
N GLY A 372 -2.34 -9.78 -13.62
CA GLY A 372 -1.25 -9.22 -14.44
C GLY A 372 -0.28 -8.29 -13.70
N SER A 373 -0.67 -7.71 -12.56
CA SER A 373 0.22 -6.90 -11.71
C SER A 373 1.01 -7.75 -10.71
N ARG A 374 0.69 -9.03 -10.56
CA ARG A 374 1.24 -9.95 -9.58
C ARG A 374 2.28 -10.92 -10.15
N SER A 375 2.78 -10.66 -11.40
CA SER A 375 3.79 -11.48 -12.05
C SER A 375 5.09 -11.54 -11.23
N PRO A 376 5.87 -12.65 -11.31
CA PRO A 376 7.12 -12.80 -10.59
C PRO A 376 8.13 -11.69 -10.87
N MET A 377 8.90 -11.32 -9.85
CA MET A 377 9.98 -10.33 -9.96
C MET A 377 11.04 -10.78 -10.99
N GLN A 378 11.62 -9.82 -11.67
CA GLN A 378 12.58 -9.99 -12.76
C GLN A 378 13.97 -9.57 -12.32
N TRP A 379 14.74 -10.51 -11.72
CA TRP A 379 16.04 -10.22 -11.12
C TRP A 379 17.18 -10.14 -12.16
N ASP A 380 17.30 -11.17 -13.01
CA ASP A 380 18.46 -11.33 -13.91
C ASP A 380 18.08 -12.07 -15.21
N SER A 381 19.08 -12.46 -15.98
CA SER A 381 18.93 -13.17 -17.26
C SER A 381 18.89 -14.69 -17.13
N THR A 382 18.86 -15.25 -15.94
CA THR A 382 18.79 -16.70 -15.70
C THR A 382 17.38 -17.26 -15.86
N ALA A 383 17.19 -18.56 -15.59
CA ALA A 383 15.88 -19.20 -15.69
C ALA A 383 14.84 -18.47 -14.84
N ASN A 384 13.63 -18.28 -15.38
CA ASN A 384 12.53 -17.56 -14.75
C ASN A 384 12.94 -16.14 -14.27
N ASP A 385 13.83 -15.51 -15.01
CA ASP A 385 14.39 -14.17 -14.67
C ASP A 385 14.99 -14.11 -13.26
N GLY A 386 15.59 -15.19 -12.78
CA GLY A 386 16.19 -15.30 -11.45
C GLY A 386 15.19 -15.40 -10.29
N PHE A 387 13.88 -15.45 -10.58
CA PHE A 387 12.86 -15.59 -9.55
C PHE A 387 12.87 -16.98 -8.90
N SER A 388 13.00 -18.05 -9.71
CA SER A 388 12.87 -19.44 -9.27
C SER A 388 13.71 -20.39 -10.13
N THR A 389 14.20 -21.46 -9.51
CA THR A 389 14.85 -22.59 -10.20
C THR A 389 13.86 -23.66 -10.65
N ALA A 390 12.57 -23.50 -10.37
CA ALA A 390 11.51 -24.40 -10.82
C ALA A 390 11.42 -24.49 -12.36
N ASP A 391 10.81 -25.56 -12.86
CA ASP A 391 10.39 -25.58 -14.26
C ASP A 391 9.37 -24.44 -14.50
N LYS A 392 9.46 -23.77 -15.66
CA LYS A 392 8.57 -22.64 -16.02
C LYS A 392 7.08 -23.00 -15.93
N SER A 393 6.72 -24.25 -16.15
CA SER A 393 5.35 -24.75 -16.04
C SER A 393 4.84 -24.88 -14.59
N GLN A 394 5.74 -24.85 -13.61
CA GLN A 394 5.44 -24.96 -12.18
C GLN A 394 5.30 -23.59 -11.51
N LEU A 395 5.64 -22.49 -12.20
CA LEU A 395 5.47 -21.16 -11.65
C LEU A 395 3.99 -20.92 -11.31
N TYR A 396 3.75 -20.50 -10.08
CA TYR A 396 2.41 -20.25 -9.56
C TYR A 396 1.67 -19.15 -10.31
N ILE A 397 2.38 -18.05 -10.63
CA ILE A 397 1.96 -17.03 -11.59
C ILE A 397 2.97 -17.00 -12.71
N LYS A 398 2.51 -16.92 -13.96
CA LYS A 398 3.41 -16.89 -15.11
C LYS A 398 4.25 -15.63 -15.15
N GLN A 399 5.51 -15.79 -15.57
CA GLN A 399 6.44 -14.72 -15.85
C GLN A 399 6.01 -13.89 -17.07
N ASP A 400 6.44 -12.63 -17.13
CA ASP A 400 6.34 -11.81 -18.35
C ASP A 400 7.22 -12.43 -19.45
N ASP A 401 6.63 -12.70 -20.60
CA ASP A 401 7.31 -13.28 -21.77
C ASP A 401 7.78 -12.22 -22.78
N ALA A 402 7.59 -10.92 -22.50
CA ALA A 402 8.03 -9.84 -23.37
C ALA A 402 9.55 -9.90 -23.58
N PRO A 403 10.05 -9.81 -24.82
CA PRO A 403 11.49 -9.94 -25.11
C PRO A 403 12.31 -8.76 -24.56
N ASP A 404 11.68 -7.63 -24.37
CA ASP A 404 12.24 -6.35 -23.88
C ASP A 404 11.92 -6.07 -22.41
N ARG A 405 11.36 -7.05 -21.69
CA ARG A 405 11.05 -6.89 -20.27
C ARG A 405 12.27 -6.45 -19.46
N PRO A 406 12.06 -5.55 -18.49
CA PRO A 406 13.16 -5.10 -17.64
C PRO A 406 13.63 -6.21 -16.69
N THR A 407 14.92 -6.19 -16.31
CA THR A 407 15.43 -6.95 -15.18
C THR A 407 16.28 -6.06 -14.29
N VAL A 408 16.35 -6.38 -12.99
CA VAL A 408 17.20 -5.65 -12.04
C VAL A 408 18.64 -5.59 -12.55
N GLU A 409 19.20 -6.74 -12.99
CA GLU A 409 20.59 -6.83 -13.50
C GLU A 409 20.85 -5.84 -14.64
N LYS A 410 19.98 -5.79 -15.66
CA LYS A 410 20.12 -4.86 -16.80
C LYS A 410 20.04 -3.42 -16.37
N GLN A 411 19.07 -3.10 -15.50
CA GLN A 411 18.85 -1.73 -15.04
C GLN A 411 19.98 -1.23 -14.13
N MET A 412 20.56 -2.08 -13.29
CA MET A 412 21.71 -1.72 -12.47
C MET A 412 22.95 -1.34 -13.29
N LEU A 413 23.11 -1.93 -14.47
CA LEU A 413 24.25 -1.68 -15.36
C LEU A 413 24.08 -0.44 -16.26
N ASP A 414 22.90 0.11 -16.37
CA ASP A 414 22.60 1.30 -17.16
C ASP A 414 22.37 2.51 -16.26
N ASP A 415 23.36 3.41 -16.21
CA ASP A 415 23.32 4.64 -15.40
C ASP A 415 22.11 5.55 -15.72
N LYS A 416 21.46 5.36 -16.86
CA LYS A 416 20.27 6.13 -17.28
C LYS A 416 18.95 5.40 -17.02
N SER A 417 19.00 4.18 -16.52
CA SER A 417 17.82 3.35 -16.26
C SER A 417 16.85 3.98 -15.25
N LEU A 418 15.60 3.51 -15.27
CA LEU A 418 14.61 3.88 -14.27
C LEU A 418 15.07 3.53 -12.84
N TYR A 419 15.64 2.33 -12.63
CA TYR A 419 16.17 1.91 -11.33
C TYR A 419 17.19 2.89 -10.76
N ASN A 420 18.20 3.26 -11.57
CA ASN A 420 19.23 4.19 -11.12
C ASN A 420 18.67 5.61 -10.89
N GLU A 421 17.64 6.02 -11.64
CA GLU A 421 16.97 7.29 -11.39
C GLU A 421 16.12 7.25 -10.11
N VAL A 422 15.41 6.15 -9.82
CA VAL A 422 14.69 5.95 -8.54
C VAL A 422 15.65 5.99 -7.36
N LYS A 423 16.76 5.27 -7.44
CA LYS A 423 17.82 5.29 -6.41
C LYS A 423 18.37 6.69 -6.17
N LYS A 424 18.62 7.45 -7.23
CA LYS A 424 19.07 8.84 -7.17
C LYS A 424 18.02 9.75 -6.53
N LEU A 425 16.75 9.62 -6.89
CA LEU A 425 15.65 10.39 -6.31
C LEU A 425 15.47 10.09 -4.81
N ILE A 426 15.58 8.83 -4.39
CA ILE A 426 15.56 8.45 -2.97
C ILE A 426 16.73 9.13 -2.24
N LYS A 427 17.92 9.13 -2.83
CA LYS A 427 19.06 9.85 -2.25
C LYS A 427 18.80 11.35 -2.15
N VAL A 428 18.28 11.98 -3.20
CA VAL A 428 17.90 13.40 -3.18
C VAL A 428 16.89 13.68 -2.07
N ARG A 429 15.87 12.82 -1.88
CA ARG A 429 14.92 12.94 -0.77
C ARG A 429 15.62 12.88 0.58
N ASN A 430 16.49 11.91 0.79
CA ASN A 430 17.17 11.69 2.08
C ASN A 430 18.17 12.82 2.40
N ASP A 431 18.84 13.37 1.40
CA ASP A 431 19.84 14.43 1.57
C ASP A 431 19.20 15.81 1.81
N ASN A 432 17.88 15.99 1.57
CA ASN A 432 17.20 17.27 1.64
C ASN A 432 16.05 17.26 2.67
N PRO A 433 16.26 17.85 3.85
CA PRO A 433 15.24 17.85 4.91
C PRO A 433 13.87 18.40 4.49
N ALA A 434 13.84 19.36 3.59
CA ALA A 434 12.58 19.89 3.03
C ALA A 434 11.74 18.82 2.31
N LEU A 435 12.35 17.72 1.85
CA LEU A 435 11.65 16.64 1.15
C LEU A 435 11.23 15.47 2.07
N HIS A 436 11.54 15.51 3.37
CA HIS A 436 11.15 14.47 4.34
C HIS A 436 9.64 14.39 4.54
N ASN A 437 9.16 13.28 5.11
CA ASN A 437 7.75 12.91 5.17
C ASN A 437 6.84 13.96 5.84
N LEU A 438 7.34 14.62 6.89
CA LEU A 438 6.61 15.59 7.70
C LEU A 438 6.85 17.05 7.29
N SER A 439 7.76 17.32 6.34
CA SER A 439 8.08 18.67 5.92
C SER A 439 6.89 19.32 5.22
N ALA A 440 6.76 20.63 5.41
CA ALA A 440 5.62 21.40 4.93
C ALA A 440 5.54 21.45 3.39
N PHE A 441 4.34 21.72 2.91
CA PHE A 441 3.99 21.61 1.49
C PHE A 441 2.99 22.69 1.07
N GLU A 442 3.13 23.18 -0.18
CA GLU A 442 2.21 24.13 -0.79
C GLU A 442 2.23 23.96 -2.31
N PHE A 443 1.08 23.82 -2.97
CA PHE A 443 1.00 23.94 -4.42
C PHE A 443 1.21 25.40 -4.86
N ILE A 444 2.07 25.61 -5.86
CA ILE A 444 2.33 26.90 -6.48
C ILE A 444 1.58 27.01 -7.81
N SER A 445 1.58 25.93 -8.60
CA SER A 445 0.84 25.82 -9.87
C SER A 445 0.40 24.38 -10.08
N SER A 446 -0.91 24.16 -10.22
CA SER A 446 -1.51 22.83 -10.35
C SER A 446 -2.56 22.72 -11.46
N GLU A 447 -2.61 23.68 -12.40
CA GLU A 447 -3.63 23.68 -13.46
C GLU A 447 -3.11 23.11 -14.80
N GLY A 448 -1.80 22.93 -14.94
CA GLY A 448 -1.20 22.50 -16.21
C GLY A 448 0.24 22.04 -16.07
N TYR A 449 1.03 22.31 -17.07
CA TYR A 449 2.44 21.91 -17.17
C TYR A 449 3.36 23.14 -17.06
N PRO A 450 4.40 23.12 -16.20
CA PRO A 450 4.70 22.06 -15.24
C PRO A 450 3.78 22.11 -14.01
N LEU A 451 3.61 20.99 -13.32
CA LEU A 451 3.15 20.97 -11.93
C LEU A 451 4.25 21.59 -11.07
N VAL A 452 3.90 22.55 -10.22
CA VAL A 452 4.86 23.20 -9.33
C VAL A 452 4.35 23.21 -7.90
N TYR A 453 5.20 22.79 -6.98
CA TYR A 453 4.94 22.89 -5.55
C TYR A 453 6.20 23.20 -4.75
N LYS A 454 5.98 23.68 -3.57
CA LYS A 454 7.01 24.03 -2.58
C LYS A 454 7.02 23.00 -1.46
N ARG A 455 8.22 22.54 -1.11
CA ARG A 455 8.50 21.76 0.09
C ARG A 455 9.41 22.58 0.98
N TYR A 456 9.14 22.62 2.29
CA TYR A 456 9.95 23.45 3.18
C TYR A 456 9.95 22.96 4.62
N CYS A 457 11.03 23.27 5.32
CA CYS A 457 11.21 23.14 6.76
C CYS A 457 12.00 24.35 7.27
N ASP A 458 12.33 24.40 8.57
CA ASP A 458 13.04 25.52 9.16
C ASP A 458 14.41 25.82 8.52
N SER A 459 15.06 24.81 7.95
CA SER A 459 16.43 24.92 7.43
C SER A 459 16.53 24.96 5.91
N GLN A 460 15.45 24.66 5.16
CA GLN A 460 15.53 24.52 3.70
C GLN A 460 14.17 24.76 3.04
N THR A 461 14.21 25.35 1.84
CA THR A 461 13.06 25.46 0.92
C THR A 461 13.45 24.90 -0.43
N VAL A 462 12.61 24.00 -0.98
CA VAL A 462 12.79 23.40 -2.30
C VAL A 462 11.52 23.60 -3.12
N TYR A 463 11.65 24.19 -4.30
CA TYR A 463 10.60 24.21 -5.30
C TYR A 463 10.78 23.05 -6.27
N VAL A 464 9.75 22.27 -6.46
CA VAL A 464 9.71 21.12 -7.35
C VAL A 464 8.88 21.45 -8.58
N PHE A 465 9.50 21.32 -9.76
CA PHE A 465 8.86 21.52 -11.05
C PHE A 465 8.87 20.19 -11.80
N ILE A 466 7.70 19.69 -12.22
CA ILE A 466 7.58 18.42 -12.96
C ILE A 466 6.77 18.63 -14.23
N ASN A 467 7.35 18.24 -15.35
CA ASN A 467 6.78 18.38 -16.67
C ASN A 467 6.84 17.04 -17.43
N PRO A 468 5.81 16.19 -17.35
CA PRO A 468 5.79 14.94 -18.12
C PRO A 468 5.49 15.11 -19.61
N SER A 469 5.11 16.33 -20.08
CA SER A 469 4.79 16.57 -21.49
C SER A 469 6.03 16.47 -22.40
N ASP A 470 5.82 16.25 -23.70
CA ASP A 470 6.87 16.10 -24.71
C ASP A 470 7.52 17.41 -25.16
N ASN A 471 7.14 18.55 -24.56
CA ASN A 471 7.69 19.86 -24.84
C ASN A 471 8.31 20.48 -23.59
N ALA A 472 9.49 21.09 -23.72
CA ALA A 472 10.07 21.87 -22.63
C ALA A 472 9.19 23.08 -22.31
N VAL A 473 9.02 23.42 -21.05
CA VAL A 473 8.20 24.55 -20.61
C VAL A 473 9.04 25.52 -19.79
N THR A 474 8.98 26.81 -20.14
CA THR A 474 9.61 27.87 -19.34
C THR A 474 8.52 28.63 -18.59
N VAL A 475 8.70 28.76 -17.29
CA VAL A 475 7.78 29.50 -16.40
C VAL A 475 8.51 30.62 -15.69
N ASN A 476 7.81 31.74 -15.44
CA ASN A 476 8.29 32.75 -14.51
C ASN A 476 8.23 32.18 -13.08
N ALA A 477 9.34 32.31 -12.38
CA ALA A 477 9.52 31.72 -11.03
C ALA A 477 10.29 32.72 -10.12
N ASP A 478 9.79 33.95 -10.00
CA ASP A 478 10.38 34.96 -9.12
C ASP A 478 10.58 34.47 -7.68
N TYR A 479 9.69 33.57 -7.24
CA TYR A 479 9.78 32.89 -5.93
C TYR A 479 10.98 31.94 -5.80
N ALA A 480 11.58 31.50 -6.91
CA ALA A 480 12.77 30.65 -6.95
C ALA A 480 14.04 31.43 -7.37
N LYS A 481 13.97 32.75 -7.36
CA LYS A 481 15.06 33.63 -7.79
C LYS A 481 16.30 33.47 -6.93
N GLY A 482 17.44 33.24 -7.59
CA GLY A 482 18.73 33.04 -6.93
C GLY A 482 18.93 31.61 -6.40
N GLY A 483 17.93 30.74 -6.58
CA GLY A 483 18.01 29.36 -6.18
C GLY A 483 18.96 28.54 -7.05
N LYS A 484 19.36 27.39 -6.50
CA LYS A 484 20.26 26.42 -7.13
C LYS A 484 19.49 25.14 -7.45
N ALA A 485 19.64 24.61 -8.67
CA ALA A 485 19.14 23.28 -8.99
C ALA A 485 19.91 22.22 -8.18
N ILE A 486 19.22 21.50 -7.33
CA ILE A 486 19.75 20.35 -6.58
C ILE A 486 19.49 19.01 -7.29
N TYR A 487 18.57 19.02 -8.25
CA TYR A 487 18.25 17.87 -9.10
C TYR A 487 17.69 18.33 -10.43
N THR A 488 18.04 17.61 -11.51
CA THR A 488 17.50 17.82 -12.85
C THR A 488 17.30 16.46 -13.52
N LEU A 489 16.10 16.22 -14.02
CA LEU A 489 15.72 15.12 -14.90
C LEU A 489 15.49 15.68 -16.30
N GLY A 490 16.04 15.05 -17.33
CA GLY A 490 15.96 15.48 -18.71
C GLY A 490 17.07 16.45 -19.12
N GLU A 491 17.14 16.74 -20.43
CA GLU A 491 18.18 17.58 -21.03
C GLU A 491 17.73 19.03 -21.14
N ASN A 492 18.71 19.96 -21.09
CA ASN A 492 18.51 21.42 -21.29
C ASN A 492 17.65 22.11 -20.22
N GLY A 493 17.46 21.50 -19.05
CA GLY A 493 16.86 22.19 -17.91
C GLY A 493 17.74 23.36 -17.43
N SER A 494 17.13 24.47 -16.99
CA SER A 494 17.90 25.62 -16.48
C SER A 494 17.12 26.45 -15.49
N VAL A 495 17.85 27.04 -14.53
CA VAL A 495 17.37 28.08 -13.62
C VAL A 495 18.10 29.37 -13.96
N LYS A 496 17.36 30.40 -14.37
CA LYS A 496 17.93 31.70 -14.78
C LYS A 496 17.14 32.81 -14.15
N ALA A 497 17.83 33.62 -13.35
CA ALA A 497 17.26 34.83 -12.72
C ALA A 497 15.85 34.61 -12.15
N ASP A 498 14.81 34.87 -12.92
CA ASP A 498 13.40 34.81 -12.58
C ASP A 498 12.62 33.74 -13.37
N ALA A 499 13.32 32.87 -14.12
CA ALA A 499 12.72 31.86 -14.96
C ALA A 499 13.33 30.47 -14.75
N VAL A 500 12.46 29.43 -14.77
CA VAL A 500 12.85 28.03 -14.77
C VAL A 500 12.38 27.38 -16.05
N THR A 501 13.33 26.79 -16.82
CA THR A 501 13.00 25.94 -17.97
C THR A 501 13.04 24.50 -17.56
N VAL A 502 11.86 23.86 -17.52
CA VAL A 502 11.71 22.44 -17.20
C VAL A 502 11.79 21.64 -18.49
N PRO A 503 12.64 20.61 -18.58
CA PRO A 503 12.77 19.81 -19.80
C PRO A 503 11.46 19.13 -20.20
N ALA A 504 11.38 18.73 -21.48
CA ALA A 504 10.40 17.74 -21.91
C ALA A 504 10.59 16.43 -21.12
N SER A 505 9.51 15.81 -20.69
CA SER A 505 9.51 14.59 -19.85
C SER A 505 10.56 14.69 -18.73
N GLY A 506 10.50 15.81 -17.96
CA GLY A 506 11.56 16.12 -17.02
C GLY A 506 11.10 16.82 -15.74
N ALA A 507 12.06 17.05 -14.86
CA ALA A 507 11.83 17.76 -13.60
C ALA A 507 13.05 18.59 -13.20
N ILE A 508 12.83 19.65 -12.43
CA ILE A 508 13.89 20.42 -11.76
C ILE A 508 13.48 20.69 -10.32
N PHE A 509 14.40 20.44 -9.38
CA PHE A 509 14.23 20.81 -7.98
C PHE A 509 15.18 21.97 -7.66
N VAL A 510 14.65 23.05 -7.16
CA VAL A 510 15.39 24.30 -6.92
C VAL A 510 15.37 24.62 -5.44
N GLU A 511 16.54 24.61 -4.81
CA GLU A 511 16.75 25.05 -3.43
C GLU A 511 16.93 26.57 -3.40
N VAL A 512 16.29 27.26 -2.44
CA VAL A 512 16.32 28.71 -2.24
C VAL A 512 16.72 29.07 -0.82
#